data_1a3e46801d0b99586de7991999888091
#
_entry.id   1a3e46801d0b99586de7991999888091
#
_cell.length_a   1.000
_cell.length_b   1.000
_cell.length_c   1.000
_cell.angle_alpha   90.00
_cell.angle_beta   90.00
_cell.angle_gamma   90.00
#
_symmetry.space_group_name_H-M   'P 1'
#
loop_
_entity.id
_entity.type
_entity.pdbx_description
1 polymer ?
#
loop_
_entity_poly.entity_id
_entity_poly.type
_entity_poly.pdbx_seq_one_letter_code
_entity_poly.pdbx_strand_id
1 'polypeptide(L)'
;MRGVELASDCIAEKYRNEQFSIPPSRLSDIETKGLRPCIYRIYTLSVIYRLEPRKLLSWYGLEIDNTVADLDLVSPPRSHLSDIVAGIDTMELLGPTDPVFDNHRSNHLVSMVKQWGLVPLSYVAHFATSEFTYGYVGSQDFTMYPLLPPGAFIQVDETLNEVLEGTWPEYERPIYFVETRDGFTCCWCSIHRDQVILQPHPLSPAQVRVLRHHHEVEVVGRVVGVAARLVAT
;
A
#
# COMPACT_ATOMS: atom_id res chain seq x y z
N MET A 1 16.85 -24.08 28.54
CA MET A 1 15.84 -24.75 27.69
C MET A 1 14.45 -24.82 28.32
N ARG A 2 14.26 -25.41 29.52
CA ARG A 2 12.93 -25.49 30.17
C ARG A 2 12.23 -24.15 30.40
N GLY A 3 12.99 -23.04 30.67
CA GLY A 3 12.41 -21.74 30.86
C GLY A 3 11.83 -21.14 29.57
N VAL A 4 12.41 -21.43 28.41
CA VAL A 4 11.91 -20.97 27.11
C VAL A 4 10.63 -21.72 26.73
N GLU A 5 10.59 -23.05 27.01
CA GLU A 5 9.41 -23.87 26.79
C GLU A 5 8.22 -23.31 27.57
N LEU A 6 8.35 -23.20 28.91
CA LEU A 6 7.29 -22.65 29.76
C LEU A 6 6.82 -21.24 29.32
N ALA A 7 7.74 -20.37 28.99
CA ALA A 7 7.40 -19.03 28.55
C ALA A 7 6.68 -19.04 27.18
N SER A 8 7.11 -19.93 26.27
CA SER A 8 6.45 -20.08 24.97
C SER A 8 5.06 -20.68 25.07
N ASP A 9 4.84 -21.60 26.00
CA ASP A 9 3.53 -22.21 26.24
C ASP A 9 2.53 -21.18 26.79
N CYS A 10 2.96 -20.31 27.70
CA CYS A 10 2.12 -19.18 28.15
C CYS A 10 1.69 -18.27 27.00
N ILE A 11 2.57 -18.03 26.02
CA ILE A 11 2.23 -17.23 24.83
C ILE A 11 1.26 -18.01 23.94
N ALA A 12 1.49 -19.31 23.74
CA ALA A 12 0.63 -20.17 22.95
C ALA A 12 -0.79 -20.23 23.52
N GLU A 13 -0.92 -20.37 24.85
CA GLU A 13 -2.20 -20.33 25.56
C GLU A 13 -2.92 -18.98 25.38
N LYS A 14 -2.20 -17.88 25.57
CA LYS A 14 -2.75 -16.53 25.38
C LYS A 14 -3.38 -16.35 24.00
N TYR A 15 -2.70 -16.79 22.95
CA TYR A 15 -3.14 -16.64 21.56
C TYR A 15 -3.95 -17.85 21.05
N ARG A 16 -4.14 -18.89 21.87
CA ARG A 16 -4.81 -20.16 21.51
C ARG A 16 -4.24 -20.78 20.22
N ASN A 17 -2.93 -20.72 20.08
CA ASN A 17 -2.23 -21.21 18.89
C ASN A 17 -0.90 -21.89 19.29
N GLU A 18 -0.83 -23.20 19.11
CA GLU A 18 0.35 -24.00 19.46
C GLU A 18 1.60 -23.68 18.63
N GLN A 19 1.45 -22.96 17.52
CA GLN A 19 2.60 -22.55 16.70
C GLN A 19 3.55 -21.59 17.42
N PHE A 20 3.08 -20.92 18.47
CA PHE A 20 3.92 -20.08 19.34
C PHE A 20 4.78 -20.92 20.29
N SER A 21 4.41 -22.16 20.60
CA SER A 21 5.18 -23.02 21.49
C SER A 21 6.50 -23.46 20.86
N ILE A 22 7.56 -23.45 21.67
CA ILE A 22 8.91 -23.83 21.28
C ILE A 22 9.41 -24.96 22.19
N PRO A 23 9.16 -26.21 21.82
CA PRO A 23 9.69 -27.33 22.58
C PRO A 23 11.21 -27.39 22.55
N PRO A 24 11.87 -27.98 23.56
CA PRO A 24 13.33 -27.99 23.69
C PRO A 24 14.07 -28.54 22.47
N SER A 25 13.50 -29.57 21.82
CA SER A 25 14.05 -30.13 20.58
C SER A 25 14.09 -29.12 19.46
N ARG A 26 13.01 -28.34 19.30
CA ARG A 26 12.94 -27.33 18.26
C ARG A 26 13.86 -26.13 18.53
N LEU A 27 13.98 -25.73 19.81
CA LEU A 27 14.95 -24.70 20.21
C LEU A 27 16.38 -25.15 19.88
N SER A 28 16.72 -26.40 20.25
CA SER A 28 18.04 -26.98 19.91
C SER A 28 18.29 -27.02 18.41
N ASP A 29 17.30 -27.34 17.60
CA ASP A 29 17.42 -27.33 16.14
C ASP A 29 17.66 -25.94 15.57
N ILE A 30 17.03 -24.91 16.13
CA ILE A 30 17.25 -23.51 15.75
C ILE A 30 18.68 -23.10 16.11
N GLU A 31 19.14 -23.39 17.33
CA GLU A 31 20.44 -22.98 17.85
C GLU A 31 21.62 -23.74 17.23
N THR A 32 21.45 -25.02 16.96
CA THR A 32 22.57 -25.90 16.54
C THR A 32 22.59 -26.20 15.06
N LYS A 33 21.41 -26.31 14.43
CA LYS A 33 21.27 -26.66 13.02
C LYS A 33 20.90 -25.47 12.13
N GLY A 34 20.69 -24.28 12.72
CA GLY A 34 20.30 -23.09 11.97
C GLY A 34 18.92 -23.22 11.30
N LEU A 35 18.03 -24.06 11.84
CA LEU A 35 16.68 -24.18 11.32
C LEU A 35 15.93 -22.85 11.46
N ARG A 36 15.30 -22.42 10.39
CA ARG A 36 14.52 -21.18 10.37
C ARG A 36 13.20 -21.39 11.14
N PRO A 37 12.95 -20.61 12.21
CA PRO A 37 11.68 -20.67 12.91
C PRO A 37 10.55 -20.06 12.06
N CYS A 38 9.31 -20.52 12.26
CA CYS A 38 8.15 -19.86 11.66
C CYS A 38 7.90 -18.51 12.31
N ILE A 39 7.08 -17.66 11.67
CA ILE A 39 6.81 -16.28 12.12
C ILE A 39 6.30 -16.23 13.58
N TYR A 40 5.47 -17.19 13.99
CA TYR A 40 4.96 -17.27 15.36
C TYR A 40 6.07 -17.51 16.38
N ARG A 41 7.03 -18.39 16.06
CA ARG A 41 8.19 -18.64 16.91
C ARG A 41 9.19 -17.51 16.90
N ILE A 42 9.34 -16.78 15.79
CA ILE A 42 10.11 -15.54 15.72
C ILE A 42 9.52 -14.53 16.71
N TYR A 43 8.21 -14.33 16.69
CA TYR A 43 7.51 -13.48 17.66
C TYR A 43 7.78 -13.95 19.11
N THR A 44 7.61 -15.23 19.39
CA THR A 44 7.83 -15.81 20.72
C THR A 44 9.27 -15.57 21.20
N LEU A 45 10.26 -15.82 20.36
CA LEU A 45 11.67 -15.58 20.68
C LEU A 45 11.93 -14.09 20.93
N SER A 46 11.34 -13.20 20.15
CA SER A 46 11.48 -11.77 20.35
C SER A 46 10.93 -11.31 21.70
N VAL A 47 9.80 -11.86 22.13
CA VAL A 47 9.20 -11.56 23.44
C VAL A 47 10.05 -12.12 24.59
N ILE A 48 10.47 -13.38 24.48
CA ILE A 48 11.24 -14.06 25.54
C ILE A 48 12.61 -13.40 25.75
N TYR A 49 13.32 -13.11 24.67
CA TYR A 49 14.65 -12.52 24.71
C TYR A 49 14.63 -10.99 24.70
N ARG A 50 13.45 -10.36 24.68
CA ARG A 50 13.27 -8.90 24.61
C ARG A 50 14.02 -8.27 23.43
N LEU A 51 13.99 -8.96 22.29
CA LEU A 51 14.60 -8.50 21.05
C LEU A 51 13.56 -7.82 20.18
N GLU A 52 13.98 -6.82 19.44
CA GLU A 52 13.14 -6.26 18.41
C GLU A 52 12.90 -7.29 17.29
N PRO A 53 11.63 -7.56 16.88
CA PRO A 53 11.34 -8.56 15.85
C PRO A 53 12.08 -8.31 14.52
N ARG A 54 12.26 -7.04 14.13
CA ARG A 54 13.02 -6.65 12.93
C ARG A 54 14.46 -7.12 12.99
N LYS A 55 15.12 -6.92 14.14
CA LYS A 55 16.50 -7.37 14.35
C LYS A 55 16.60 -8.90 14.29
N LEU A 56 15.61 -9.60 14.82
CA LEU A 56 15.58 -11.05 14.72
C LEU A 56 15.43 -11.52 13.27
N LEU A 57 14.57 -10.87 12.50
CA LEU A 57 14.37 -11.17 11.09
C LEU A 57 15.62 -10.88 10.23
N SER A 58 16.36 -9.81 10.54
CA SER A 58 17.60 -9.49 9.82
C SER A 58 18.67 -10.59 9.99
N TRP A 59 18.72 -11.28 11.14
CA TRP A 59 19.62 -12.44 11.33
C TRP A 59 19.30 -13.61 10.41
N TYR A 60 18.07 -13.68 9.90
CA TYR A 60 17.64 -14.67 8.91
C TYR A 60 17.71 -14.15 7.47
N GLY A 61 18.29 -12.95 7.25
CA GLY A 61 18.44 -12.34 5.94
C GLY A 61 17.19 -11.62 5.42
N LEU A 62 16.23 -11.32 6.32
CA LEU A 62 15.02 -10.57 5.99
C LEU A 62 15.14 -9.15 6.55
N GLU A 63 15.54 -8.22 5.72
CA GLU A 63 15.63 -6.80 6.07
C GLU A 63 14.31 -6.11 5.70
N ILE A 64 13.43 -5.97 6.69
CA ILE A 64 12.10 -5.35 6.49
C ILE A 64 12.24 -3.89 6.07
N ASP A 65 13.31 -3.22 6.48
CA ASP A 65 13.54 -1.82 6.14
C ASP A 65 13.83 -1.62 4.64
N ASN A 66 14.24 -2.68 3.93
CA ASN A 66 14.47 -2.67 2.49
C ASN A 66 13.20 -2.99 1.66
N THR A 67 12.06 -3.21 2.30
CA THR A 67 10.80 -3.55 1.61
C THR A 67 10.45 -2.53 0.53
N VAL A 68 10.80 -1.26 0.75
CA VAL A 68 10.56 -0.18 -0.24
C VAL A 68 11.37 -0.38 -1.52
N ALA A 69 12.64 -0.83 -1.39
CA ALA A 69 13.48 -1.12 -2.55
C ALA A 69 12.97 -2.36 -3.31
N ASP A 70 12.40 -3.32 -2.58
CA ASP A 70 11.85 -4.55 -3.17
C ASP A 70 10.52 -4.32 -3.88
N LEU A 71 9.77 -3.23 -3.55
CA LEU A 71 8.54 -2.87 -4.26
C LEU A 71 8.77 -2.62 -5.76
N ASP A 72 9.95 -2.15 -6.13
CA ASP A 72 10.31 -1.91 -7.53
C ASP A 72 10.48 -3.20 -8.34
N LEU A 73 10.72 -4.32 -7.67
CA LEU A 73 10.88 -5.63 -8.33
C LEU A 73 9.53 -6.24 -8.73
N VAL A 74 8.45 -5.80 -8.12
CA VAL A 74 7.13 -6.40 -8.31
C VAL A 74 6.10 -5.33 -8.64
N SER A 75 5.61 -5.35 -9.88
CA SER A 75 4.48 -4.48 -10.30
C SER A 75 3.19 -5.28 -10.24
N PRO A 76 2.31 -5.02 -9.26
CA PRO A 76 1.04 -5.72 -9.18
C PRO A 76 0.22 -5.51 -10.45
N PRO A 77 -0.38 -6.56 -11.03
CA PRO A 77 -1.14 -6.45 -12.27
C PRO A 77 -2.50 -5.75 -12.09
N ARG A 78 -3.04 -5.76 -10.87
CA ARG A 78 -4.35 -5.17 -10.54
C ARG A 78 -4.20 -3.95 -9.66
N SER A 79 -5.10 -2.97 -9.85
CA SER A 79 -5.21 -1.81 -8.97
C SER A 79 -5.61 -2.24 -7.56
N HIS A 80 -5.08 -1.59 -6.54
CA HIS A 80 -5.37 -1.90 -5.13
C HIS A 80 -5.13 -0.67 -4.26
N LEU A 81 -5.74 -0.67 -3.08
CA LEU A 81 -5.41 0.27 -2.02
C LEU A 81 -4.05 -0.09 -1.44
N SER A 82 -3.29 0.91 -1.07
CA SER A 82 -2.01 0.73 -0.40
C SER A 82 -2.14 1.18 1.05
N ASP A 83 -2.06 0.24 1.97
CA ASP A 83 -1.95 0.50 3.42
C ASP A 83 -0.53 0.96 3.77
N ILE A 84 -0.01 1.91 3.01
CA ILE A 84 1.29 2.47 3.32
C ILE A 84 1.13 3.34 4.57
N VAL A 85 1.30 2.72 5.71
CA VAL A 85 1.41 3.43 6.98
C VAL A 85 2.64 4.33 6.88
N ALA A 86 2.41 5.63 6.87
CA ALA A 86 3.44 6.63 7.02
C ALA A 86 4.04 6.52 8.42
N GLY A 87 4.98 5.61 8.59
CA GLY A 87 5.54 5.26 9.89
C GLY A 87 6.92 4.65 9.78
N ILE A 88 7.79 5.20 8.93
CA ILE A 88 9.21 4.87 8.98
C ILE A 88 9.99 6.16 9.10
N ASP A 89 10.67 6.25 10.23
CA ASP A 89 11.58 7.30 10.63
C ASP A 89 12.56 7.71 9.53
N THR A 90 12.71 9.03 9.46
CA THR A 90 13.90 9.72 9.00
C THR A 90 14.48 9.33 7.65
N MET A 91 14.00 9.96 6.61
CA MET A 91 14.88 10.26 5.48
C MET A 91 15.48 11.64 5.66
N GLU A 92 16.79 11.68 5.91
CA GLU A 92 17.59 12.89 5.71
C GLU A 92 17.50 13.31 4.25
N LEU A 93 16.67 14.29 3.97
CA LEU A 93 16.71 15.03 2.72
C LEU A 93 18.01 15.86 2.71
N LEU A 94 19.03 15.35 2.05
CA LEU A 94 20.25 16.12 1.75
C LEU A 94 19.93 17.22 0.74
N GLY A 95 19.58 18.39 1.23
CA GLY A 95 19.37 19.62 0.48
C GLY A 95 18.96 20.75 1.41
N PRO A 96 19.15 22.03 1.05
CA PRO A 96 18.71 23.12 1.90
C PRO A 96 17.20 23.02 2.07
N THR A 97 16.79 22.70 3.27
CA THR A 97 15.40 22.55 3.69
C THR A 97 14.74 23.91 3.68
N ASP A 98 13.68 24.05 2.90
CA ASP A 98 12.73 25.15 3.04
C ASP A 98 12.11 25.00 4.46
N PRO A 99 12.20 26.05 5.31
CA PRO A 99 11.75 25.99 6.71
C PRO A 99 10.22 25.76 6.87
N VAL A 100 9.46 25.75 5.80
CA VAL A 100 8.01 25.49 5.77
C VAL A 100 7.70 24.00 5.55
N PHE A 101 8.68 23.15 5.27
CA PHE A 101 8.46 21.76 4.92
C PHE A 101 8.55 20.85 6.16
N ASP A 102 7.41 20.30 6.58
CA ASP A 102 7.34 19.33 7.68
C ASP A 102 7.78 17.94 7.22
N ASN A 103 9.00 17.56 7.58
CA ASN A 103 9.66 16.31 7.18
C ASN A 103 8.99 15.03 7.71
N HIS A 104 7.99 15.13 8.59
CA HIS A 104 7.47 13.96 9.31
C HIS A 104 6.32 13.23 8.62
N ARG A 105 5.81 13.73 7.47
CA ARG A 105 4.51 13.29 6.94
C ARG A 105 4.50 12.58 5.59
N SER A 106 5.62 12.35 4.89
CA SER A 106 5.50 11.84 3.51
C SER A 106 6.63 10.96 2.98
N ASN A 107 7.20 10.11 3.81
CA ASN A 107 8.42 9.36 3.47
C ASN A 107 8.29 8.42 2.27
N HIS A 108 7.10 7.91 1.97
CA HIS A 108 6.91 6.91 0.91
C HIS A 108 6.81 7.53 -0.49
N LEU A 109 5.97 8.55 -0.63
CA LEU A 109 5.85 9.25 -1.91
C LEU A 109 7.13 9.99 -2.28
N VAL A 110 7.82 10.54 -1.27
CA VAL A 110 9.12 11.20 -1.44
C VAL A 110 10.19 10.19 -1.89
N SER A 111 10.22 8.97 -1.37
CA SER A 111 11.18 7.96 -1.82
C SER A 111 10.89 7.49 -3.25
N MET A 112 9.62 7.32 -3.61
CA MET A 112 9.21 7.02 -4.98
C MET A 112 9.53 8.15 -5.96
N VAL A 113 9.23 9.39 -5.56
CA VAL A 113 9.55 10.58 -6.37
C VAL A 113 11.06 10.75 -6.53
N LYS A 114 11.87 10.40 -5.53
CA LYS A 114 13.35 10.40 -5.66
C LYS A 114 13.86 9.39 -6.69
N GLN A 115 13.23 8.23 -6.79
CA GLN A 115 13.53 7.25 -7.84
C GLN A 115 13.15 7.72 -9.24
N TRP A 116 12.14 8.58 -9.34
CA TRP A 116 11.65 9.10 -10.62
C TRP A 116 12.43 10.33 -11.13
N GLY A 117 13.36 10.87 -10.34
CA GLY A 117 14.17 12.02 -10.69
C GLY A 117 13.73 13.33 -10.04
N LEU A 118 14.16 14.45 -10.59
CA LEU A 118 13.87 15.79 -10.05
C LEU A 118 12.40 16.15 -10.23
N VAL A 119 11.65 16.20 -9.14
CA VAL A 119 10.26 16.68 -9.13
C VAL A 119 10.20 17.96 -8.31
N PRO A 120 9.45 18.99 -8.72
CA PRO A 120 9.28 20.22 -7.94
C PRO A 120 8.72 19.91 -6.55
N LEU A 121 9.34 20.48 -5.51
CA LEU A 121 8.96 20.30 -4.10
C LEU A 121 7.49 20.65 -3.82
N SER A 122 6.95 21.65 -4.53
CA SER A 122 5.54 22.03 -4.46
C SER A 122 4.60 20.90 -4.86
N TYR A 123 5.02 20.01 -5.75
CA TYR A 123 4.22 18.86 -6.16
C TYR A 123 4.16 17.80 -5.05
N VAL A 124 5.28 17.57 -4.36
CA VAL A 124 5.37 16.60 -3.26
C VAL A 124 4.60 17.07 -2.02
N ALA A 125 4.57 18.38 -1.78
CA ALA A 125 3.88 18.95 -0.62
C ALA A 125 2.35 18.72 -0.67
N HIS A 126 1.75 18.62 -1.83
CA HIS A 126 0.32 18.32 -1.98
C HIS A 126 -0.05 16.87 -1.65
N PHE A 127 0.91 15.96 -1.72
CA PHE A 127 0.70 14.54 -1.40
C PHE A 127 0.98 14.19 0.07
N ALA A 128 1.34 15.16 0.89
CA ALA A 128 1.88 14.92 2.24
C ALA A 128 0.85 14.97 3.37
N THR A 129 -0.44 14.89 3.10
CA THR A 129 -1.46 14.97 4.15
C THR A 129 -1.92 13.58 4.60
N SER A 130 -2.03 13.40 5.93
CA SER A 130 -2.49 12.18 6.59
C SER A 130 -3.99 11.88 6.42
N GLU A 131 -4.69 12.69 5.63
CA GLU A 131 -6.15 12.63 5.46
C GLU A 131 -6.57 11.83 4.24
N PHE A 132 -5.63 11.34 3.46
CA PHE A 132 -5.91 10.66 2.20
C PHE A 132 -5.45 9.20 2.21
N THR A 133 -6.21 8.39 1.53
CA THR A 133 -5.83 7.01 1.23
C THR A 133 -5.04 6.96 -0.07
N TYR A 134 -4.07 6.07 -0.13
CA TYR A 134 -3.24 5.90 -1.31
C TYR A 134 -3.60 4.61 -2.03
N GLY A 135 -3.63 4.67 -3.35
CA GLY A 135 -3.86 3.53 -4.20
C GLY A 135 -2.77 3.39 -5.27
N TYR A 136 -2.75 2.25 -5.89
CA TYR A 136 -1.85 1.92 -6.99
C TYR A 136 -2.67 1.50 -8.21
N VAL A 137 -2.35 2.06 -9.37
CA VAL A 137 -2.94 1.64 -10.64
C VAL A 137 -2.16 0.43 -11.15
N GLY A 138 -2.81 -0.72 -11.22
CA GLY A 138 -2.17 -1.96 -11.63
C GLY A 138 -1.46 -1.86 -12.97
N SER A 139 -0.38 -2.63 -13.13
CA SER A 139 0.41 -2.62 -14.38
C SER A 139 -0.35 -3.08 -15.61
N GLN A 140 -1.50 -3.72 -15.42
CA GLN A 140 -2.42 -4.16 -16.48
C GLN A 140 -3.74 -3.37 -16.50
N ASP A 141 -3.88 -2.37 -15.62
CA ASP A 141 -5.07 -1.50 -15.58
C ASP A 141 -4.88 -0.29 -16.49
N PHE A 142 -5.45 -0.37 -17.68
CA PHE A 142 -5.48 0.71 -18.67
C PHE A 142 -6.80 1.49 -18.66
N THR A 143 -7.65 1.30 -17.65
CA THR A 143 -9.02 1.83 -17.64
C THR A 143 -9.05 3.35 -17.83
N MET A 144 -8.15 4.08 -17.19
CA MET A 144 -8.08 5.53 -17.32
C MET A 144 -6.85 6.05 -18.10
N TYR A 145 -6.19 5.17 -18.88
CA TYR A 145 -5.11 5.60 -19.75
C TYR A 145 -5.62 6.58 -20.83
N PRO A 146 -4.92 7.72 -21.10
CA PRO A 146 -3.60 8.12 -20.61
C PRO A 146 -3.62 8.98 -19.33
N LEU A 147 -4.77 9.33 -18.76
CA LEU A 147 -4.86 10.20 -17.59
C LEU A 147 -4.21 9.57 -16.35
N LEU A 148 -4.46 8.29 -16.15
CA LEU A 148 -3.81 7.48 -15.12
C LEU A 148 -3.09 6.30 -15.79
N PRO A 149 -1.78 6.42 -16.02
CA PRO A 149 -1.03 5.33 -16.64
C PRO A 149 -0.86 4.15 -15.67
N PRO A 150 -0.76 2.91 -16.19
CA PRO A 150 -0.41 1.75 -15.39
C PRO A 150 0.88 1.98 -14.59
N GLY A 151 0.90 1.52 -13.35
CA GLY A 151 2.01 1.75 -12.43
C GLY A 151 1.99 3.11 -11.73
N ALA A 152 0.98 3.93 -11.95
CA ALA A 152 0.82 5.20 -11.25
C ALA A 152 0.37 4.98 -9.80
N PHE A 153 0.83 5.86 -8.92
CA PHE A 153 0.29 6.03 -7.58
C PHE A 153 -0.79 7.11 -7.61
N ILE A 154 -1.86 6.86 -6.88
CA ILE A 154 -2.98 7.78 -6.76
C ILE A 154 -3.24 8.12 -5.29
N GLN A 155 -3.71 9.33 -5.08
CA GLN A 155 -4.22 9.80 -3.81
C GLN A 155 -5.74 9.85 -3.90
N VAL A 156 -6.41 9.21 -2.95
CA VAL A 156 -7.86 9.06 -2.91
C VAL A 156 -8.41 9.77 -1.69
N ASP A 157 -9.37 10.64 -1.91
CA ASP A 157 -10.14 11.29 -0.85
C ASP A 157 -11.43 10.48 -0.62
N GLU A 158 -11.47 9.73 0.47
CA GLU A 158 -12.62 8.89 0.85
C GLU A 158 -13.83 9.71 1.31
N THR A 159 -13.61 10.97 1.70
CA THR A 159 -14.73 11.86 2.06
C THR A 159 -15.54 12.29 0.83
N LEU A 160 -14.96 12.14 -0.37
CA LEU A 160 -15.57 12.47 -1.66
C LEU A 160 -16.04 11.21 -2.39
N ASN A 161 -16.77 10.34 -1.70
CA ASN A 161 -17.27 9.07 -2.24
C ASN A 161 -18.63 9.19 -2.94
N GLU A 162 -19.26 10.36 -2.93
CA GLU A 162 -20.48 10.60 -3.69
C GLU A 162 -20.15 10.94 -5.15
N VAL A 163 -20.85 10.25 -6.07
CA VAL A 163 -20.70 10.49 -7.51
C VAL A 163 -21.41 11.79 -7.88
N LEU A 164 -20.64 12.75 -8.37
CA LEU A 164 -21.18 14.03 -8.81
C LEU A 164 -21.87 13.87 -10.17
N GLU A 165 -23.11 14.34 -10.22
CA GLU A 165 -23.85 14.49 -11.48
C GLU A 165 -23.50 15.81 -12.16
N GLY A 166 -23.31 15.79 -13.47
CA GLY A 166 -23.02 17.02 -14.23
C GLY A 166 -22.42 16.73 -15.62
N THR A 167 -22.29 17.81 -16.38
CA THR A 167 -21.56 17.78 -17.65
C THR A 167 -20.18 18.40 -17.41
N TRP A 168 -19.14 17.62 -17.61
CA TRP A 168 -17.77 17.98 -17.32
C TRP A 168 -16.94 18.02 -18.60
N PRO A 169 -16.04 19.01 -18.76
CA PRO A 169 -14.92 18.85 -19.68
C PRO A 169 -14.11 17.62 -19.28
N GLU A 170 -13.52 16.93 -20.25
CA GLU A 170 -12.81 15.67 -20.01
C GLU A 170 -11.73 15.78 -18.92
N TYR A 171 -10.97 16.88 -18.92
CA TYR A 171 -9.86 17.15 -17.99
C TYR A 171 -10.32 17.57 -16.57
N GLU A 172 -11.61 17.93 -16.39
CA GLU A 172 -12.18 18.29 -15.08
C GLU A 172 -13.10 17.20 -14.53
N ARG A 173 -13.38 16.17 -15.34
CA ARG A 173 -14.29 15.11 -14.97
C ARG A 173 -13.75 14.29 -13.81
N PRO A 174 -14.49 14.18 -12.69
CA PRO A 174 -14.02 13.46 -11.53
C PRO A 174 -13.73 11.99 -11.82
N ILE A 175 -12.52 11.54 -11.44
CA ILE A 175 -12.13 10.13 -11.49
C ILE A 175 -12.36 9.55 -10.10
N TYR A 176 -13.03 8.40 -10.05
CA TYR A 176 -13.31 7.68 -8.82
C TYR A 176 -12.49 6.40 -8.74
N PHE A 177 -12.05 6.09 -7.54
CA PHE A 177 -11.50 4.79 -7.20
C PHE A 177 -12.64 3.93 -6.69
N VAL A 178 -12.89 2.81 -7.32
CA VAL A 178 -14.04 1.96 -7.05
C VAL A 178 -13.60 0.54 -6.74
N GLU A 179 -14.30 -0.08 -5.80
CA GLU A 179 -14.17 -1.50 -5.50
C GLU A 179 -15.28 -2.28 -6.21
N THR A 180 -14.90 -3.37 -6.87
CA THR A 180 -15.80 -4.30 -7.51
C THR A 180 -15.47 -5.72 -7.07
N ARG A 181 -16.28 -6.71 -7.43
CA ARG A 181 -15.99 -8.12 -7.14
C ARG A 181 -14.67 -8.62 -7.74
N ASP A 182 -14.22 -7.96 -8.82
CA ASP A 182 -12.99 -8.32 -9.52
C ASP A 182 -11.74 -7.60 -8.95
N GLY A 183 -11.94 -6.70 -7.98
CA GLY A 183 -10.92 -5.85 -7.38
C GLY A 183 -11.16 -4.36 -7.62
N PHE A 184 -10.12 -3.56 -7.43
CA PHE A 184 -10.20 -2.10 -7.54
C PHE A 184 -9.89 -1.64 -8.97
N THR A 185 -10.49 -0.51 -9.35
CA THR A 185 -10.19 0.19 -10.62
C THR A 185 -10.49 1.68 -10.51
N CYS A 186 -9.85 2.47 -11.37
CA CYS A 186 -10.17 3.89 -11.54
C CYS A 186 -11.07 4.08 -12.76
N CYS A 187 -12.12 4.90 -12.64
CA CYS A 187 -13.00 5.19 -13.76
C CYS A 187 -13.79 6.47 -13.52
N TRP A 188 -14.40 6.98 -14.57
CA TRP A 188 -15.50 7.91 -14.43
C TRP A 188 -16.75 7.17 -14.00
N CYS A 189 -17.53 7.77 -13.11
CA CYS A 189 -18.76 7.19 -12.63
C CYS A 189 -19.96 8.06 -12.97
N SER A 190 -21.10 7.43 -13.23
CA SER A 190 -22.41 8.08 -13.23
C SER A 190 -23.42 7.14 -12.60
N ILE A 191 -24.37 7.71 -11.85
CA ILE A 191 -25.40 6.93 -11.18
C ILE A 191 -26.72 7.09 -11.93
N HIS A 192 -27.39 5.99 -12.17
CA HIS A 192 -28.76 5.98 -12.69
C HIS A 192 -29.59 5.01 -11.84
N ARG A 193 -30.49 5.54 -11.01
CA ARG A 193 -31.28 4.78 -10.01
C ARG A 193 -30.37 4.01 -9.05
N ASP A 194 -30.39 2.70 -9.11
CA ASP A 194 -29.60 1.75 -8.31
C ASP A 194 -28.35 1.22 -9.03
N GLN A 195 -28.06 1.76 -10.21
CA GLN A 195 -26.94 1.33 -11.03
C GLN A 195 -25.84 2.39 -11.11
N VAL A 196 -24.60 1.93 -11.05
CA VAL A 196 -23.42 2.72 -11.32
C VAL A 196 -22.88 2.32 -12.68
N ILE A 197 -22.68 3.31 -13.54
CA ILE A 197 -22.06 3.14 -14.85
C ILE A 197 -20.59 3.50 -14.67
N LEU A 198 -19.72 2.52 -14.81
CA LEU A 198 -18.27 2.68 -14.80
C LEU A 198 -17.81 2.92 -16.24
N GLN A 199 -17.38 4.15 -16.50
CA GLN A 199 -16.95 4.57 -17.83
C GLN A 199 -15.44 4.72 -17.86
N PRO A 200 -14.73 3.92 -18.66
CA PRO A 200 -13.29 4.10 -18.88
C PRO A 200 -13.03 5.33 -19.76
N HIS A 201 -11.76 5.73 -19.81
CA HIS A 201 -11.33 6.76 -20.76
C HIS A 201 -11.55 6.30 -22.21
N PRO A 202 -11.94 7.17 -23.15
CA PRO A 202 -12.23 6.79 -24.54
C PRO A 202 -11.08 6.08 -25.27
N LEU A 203 -9.83 6.36 -24.90
CA LEU A 203 -8.65 5.70 -25.46
C LEU A 203 -8.28 4.39 -24.76
N SER A 204 -9.04 4.03 -23.72
CA SER A 204 -8.84 2.76 -23.00
C SER A 204 -9.39 1.58 -23.80
N PRO A 205 -8.74 0.40 -23.76
CA PRO A 205 -9.30 -0.83 -24.29
C PRO A 205 -10.42 -1.42 -23.41
N ALA A 206 -10.62 -0.88 -22.21
CA ALA A 206 -11.64 -1.36 -21.28
C ALA A 206 -13.04 -0.99 -21.76
N GLN A 207 -14.01 -1.82 -21.38
CA GLN A 207 -15.42 -1.61 -21.74
C GLN A 207 -16.18 -0.89 -20.62
N VAL A 208 -17.23 -0.15 -20.99
CA VAL A 208 -18.19 0.39 -20.03
C VAL A 208 -18.87 -0.76 -19.29
N ARG A 209 -18.95 -0.62 -17.97
CA ARG A 209 -19.62 -1.60 -17.10
C ARG A 209 -20.79 -0.93 -16.38
N VAL A 210 -21.90 -1.66 -16.27
CA VAL A 210 -23.07 -1.23 -15.51
C VAL A 210 -23.25 -2.21 -14.37
N LEU A 211 -23.14 -1.75 -13.15
CA LEU A 211 -23.13 -2.56 -11.93
C LEU A 211 -24.15 -2.02 -10.93
N ARG A 212 -24.69 -2.89 -10.08
CA ARG A 212 -25.60 -2.47 -9.00
C ARG A 212 -24.84 -1.85 -7.86
N HIS A 213 -25.22 -0.61 -7.52
CA HIS A 213 -24.65 0.15 -6.41
C HIS A 213 -24.81 -0.62 -5.09
N HIS A 214 -23.80 -0.57 -4.23
CA HIS A 214 -23.71 -1.27 -2.94
C HIS A 214 -23.82 -2.80 -2.97
N HIS A 215 -24.02 -3.41 -4.14
CA HIS A 215 -24.08 -4.87 -4.29
C HIS A 215 -22.93 -5.43 -5.10
N GLU A 216 -22.54 -4.74 -6.16
CA GLU A 216 -21.53 -5.19 -7.11
C GLU A 216 -20.38 -4.20 -7.23
N VAL A 217 -20.62 -2.95 -6.82
CA VAL A 217 -19.62 -1.88 -6.82
C VAL A 217 -19.83 -0.96 -5.64
N GLU A 218 -18.73 -0.51 -5.06
CA GLU A 218 -18.67 0.54 -4.05
C GLU A 218 -17.70 1.62 -4.49
N VAL A 219 -18.08 2.90 -4.30
CA VAL A 219 -17.22 4.04 -4.58
C VAL A 219 -16.40 4.32 -3.33
N VAL A 220 -15.10 4.03 -3.39
CA VAL A 220 -14.18 4.25 -2.27
C VAL A 220 -13.94 5.74 -2.05
N GLY A 221 -13.71 6.48 -3.14
CA GLY A 221 -13.46 7.91 -3.06
C GLY A 221 -13.05 8.49 -4.42
N ARG A 222 -12.75 9.78 -4.40
CA ARG A 222 -12.31 10.52 -5.59
C ARG A 222 -10.79 10.56 -5.66
N VAL A 223 -10.25 10.33 -6.85
CA VAL A 223 -8.82 10.53 -7.12
C VAL A 223 -8.54 12.03 -7.15
N VAL A 224 -7.72 12.51 -6.23
CA VAL A 224 -7.37 13.93 -6.06
C VAL A 224 -5.92 14.21 -6.41
N GLY A 225 -5.11 13.18 -6.53
CA GLY A 225 -3.72 13.30 -6.92
C GLY A 225 -3.21 12.08 -7.66
N VAL A 226 -2.24 12.26 -8.53
CA VAL A 226 -1.57 11.20 -9.27
C VAL A 226 -0.06 11.47 -9.33
N ALA A 227 0.73 10.43 -9.12
CA ALA A 227 2.14 10.42 -9.37
C ALA A 227 2.46 9.27 -10.34
N ALA A 228 2.95 9.60 -11.52
CA ALA A 228 3.24 8.63 -12.57
C ALA A 228 4.67 8.82 -13.10
N ARG A 229 5.35 7.69 -13.36
CA ARG A 229 6.62 7.71 -14.05
C ARG A 229 6.37 7.71 -15.56
N LEU A 230 6.89 8.70 -16.24
CA LEU A 230 7.01 8.65 -17.68
C LEU A 230 8.24 7.82 -18.01
N VAL A 231 8.02 6.60 -18.52
CA VAL A 231 9.13 5.75 -18.96
C VAL A 231 9.76 6.40 -20.18
N ALA A 232 11.01 6.84 -20.04
CA ALA A 232 11.82 7.11 -21.21
C ALA A 232 12.08 5.77 -21.88
N THR A 233 11.52 5.58 -23.06
CA THR A 233 11.85 4.46 -23.96
C THR A 233 13.30 4.55 -24.43
#